data_240a47ebb6100ae15ba1d383d058a392
#
_entry.id   240a47ebb6100ae15ba1d383d058a392
#
_cell.length_a   1.000
_cell.length_b   1.000
_cell.length_c   1.000
_cell.angle_alpha   90.00
_cell.angle_beta   90.00
_cell.angle_gamma   90.00
#
_symmetry.space_group_name_H-M   'P 1'
#
loop_
_entity.id
_entity.type
_entity.pdbx_description
1 polymer ?
#
loop_
_entity_poly.entity_id
_entity_poly.type
_entity_poly.pdbx_seq_one_letter_code
_entity_poly.pdbx_strand_id
1 'polypeptide(L)'
;MARYSVYRLKSGAMVLDCQADLLAGLPTRFSAPLLKSSDVPNPIARLHPSLKIVGERRIMVTNEAGAILVSEIAEEIASFADDDMAIANAFDMLLTGY
;
A
#
# COMPACT_ATOMS: atom_id res chain seq x y z
N MET A 1 -2.59 1.34 14.45
CA MET A 1 -2.45 1.18 13.01
C MET A 1 -3.16 2.33 12.33
N ALA A 2 -2.51 2.92 11.35
CA ALA A 2 -3.04 4.11 10.70
C ALA A 2 -3.05 3.92 9.18
N ARG A 3 -4.01 4.57 8.52
CA ARG A 3 -4.11 4.64 7.07
C ARG A 3 -2.80 5.16 6.49
N TYR A 4 -2.33 4.52 5.42
CA TYR A 4 -1.08 4.82 4.70
C TYR A 4 0.20 4.53 5.51
N SER A 5 0.10 3.74 6.55
CA SER A 5 1.28 3.15 7.17
C SER A 5 1.85 2.04 6.28
N VAL A 6 3.16 1.90 6.28
CA VAL A 6 3.85 0.84 5.57
C VAL A 6 4.25 -0.23 6.57
N TYR A 7 3.87 -1.48 6.29
CA TYR A 7 4.20 -2.61 7.15
C TYR A 7 5.10 -3.61 6.44
N ARG A 8 6.02 -4.20 7.21
CA ARG A 8 6.66 -5.44 6.80
C ARG A 8 5.88 -6.59 7.42
N LEU A 9 5.51 -7.56 6.58
CA LEU A 9 4.81 -8.75 7.03
C LEU A 9 5.81 -9.81 7.50
N LYS A 10 5.32 -10.79 8.27
CA LYS A 10 6.14 -11.90 8.74
C LYS A 10 6.75 -12.71 7.59
N SER A 11 6.12 -12.70 6.42
CA SER A 11 6.63 -13.31 5.20
C SER A 11 7.80 -12.56 4.57
N GLY A 12 8.06 -11.32 5.00
CA GLY A 12 9.03 -10.42 4.40
C GLY A 12 8.44 -9.47 3.36
N ALA A 13 7.19 -9.66 2.96
CA ALA A 13 6.52 -8.78 2.01
C ALA A 13 6.28 -7.40 2.65
N MET A 14 6.22 -6.37 1.80
CA MET A 14 5.94 -5.00 2.23
C MET A 14 4.60 -4.56 1.66
N VAL A 15 3.77 -3.95 2.49
CA VAL A 15 2.44 -3.50 2.09
C VAL A 15 2.16 -2.09 2.60
N LEU A 16 1.27 -1.38 1.89
CA LEU A 16 0.74 -0.09 2.31
C LEU A 16 -0.69 -0.28 2.81
N ASP A 17 -0.96 0.17 4.03
CA ASP A 17 -2.30 0.14 4.62
C ASP A 17 -3.16 1.23 3.99
N CYS A 18 -4.25 0.84 3.33
CA CYS A 18 -5.16 1.76 2.64
C CYS A 18 -6.54 1.82 3.31
N GLN A 19 -6.71 1.15 4.44
CA GLN A 19 -7.99 1.09 5.12
C GLN A 19 -8.28 2.37 5.90
N ALA A 20 -9.52 2.82 5.85
CA ALA A 20 -9.95 4.00 6.60
C ALA A 20 -9.74 3.78 8.11
N ASP A 21 -9.29 4.82 8.81
CA ASP A 21 -9.02 4.75 10.26
C ASP A 21 -10.25 4.42 11.07
N LEU A 22 -11.43 4.78 10.57
CA LEU A 22 -12.70 4.45 11.20
C LEU A 22 -12.87 2.94 11.40
N LEU A 23 -12.25 2.13 10.56
CA LEU A 23 -12.36 0.67 10.57
C LEU A 23 -11.16 0.00 11.26
N ALA A 24 -10.39 0.74 12.05
CA ALA A 24 -9.17 0.23 12.69
C ALA A 24 -9.41 -0.95 13.65
N GLY A 25 -10.64 -1.13 14.14
CA GLY A 25 -10.97 -2.23 15.04
C GLY A 25 -11.14 -3.60 14.37
N LEU A 26 -11.11 -3.67 13.05
CA LEU A 26 -11.25 -4.95 12.35
C LEU A 26 -9.97 -5.79 12.47
N PRO A 27 -10.09 -7.13 12.43
CA PRO A 27 -8.91 -8.02 12.49
C PRO A 27 -8.11 -8.03 11.19
N THR A 28 -8.57 -7.33 10.16
CA THR A 28 -7.93 -7.23 8.85
C THR A 28 -7.61 -5.80 8.50
N ARG A 29 -6.60 -5.62 7.63
CA ARG A 29 -6.27 -4.33 7.03
C ARG A 29 -6.32 -4.46 5.51
N PHE A 30 -7.02 -3.53 4.85
CA PHE A 30 -7.03 -3.47 3.39
C PHE A 30 -5.73 -2.82 2.93
N SER A 31 -4.88 -3.59 2.23
CA SER A 31 -3.52 -3.17 1.92
C SER A 31 -3.15 -3.45 0.48
N ALA A 32 -2.24 -2.67 -0.07
CA ALA A 32 -1.69 -2.89 -1.40
C ALA A 32 -0.22 -3.30 -1.29
N PRO A 33 0.24 -4.28 -2.10
CA PRO A 33 1.63 -4.68 -2.05
C PRO A 33 2.55 -3.60 -2.61
N LEU A 34 3.73 -3.50 -2.00
CA LEU A 34 4.78 -2.57 -2.42
C LEU A 34 5.95 -3.41 -2.94
N LEU A 35 6.13 -3.42 -4.25
CA LEU A 35 7.14 -4.23 -4.90
C LEU A 35 8.31 -3.36 -5.37
N LYS A 36 9.48 -3.98 -5.53
CA LYS A 36 10.63 -3.31 -6.14
C LYS A 36 10.29 -2.98 -7.59
N SER A 37 10.84 -1.87 -8.09
CA SER A 37 10.58 -1.46 -9.48
C SER A 37 11.02 -2.52 -10.49
N SER A 38 12.06 -3.30 -10.17
CA SER A 38 12.51 -4.40 -11.02
C SER A 38 11.48 -5.52 -11.16
N ASP A 39 10.56 -5.66 -10.21
CA ASP A 39 9.53 -6.70 -10.22
C ASP A 39 8.23 -6.23 -10.90
N VAL A 40 8.18 -4.97 -11.35
CA VAL A 40 7.02 -4.40 -12.04
C VAL A 40 7.52 -3.79 -13.36
N PRO A 41 7.68 -4.62 -14.41
CA PRO A 41 8.33 -4.16 -15.65
C PRO A 41 7.54 -3.13 -16.44
N ASN A 42 6.22 -3.13 -16.33
CA ASN A 42 5.35 -2.22 -17.10
C ASN A 42 4.33 -1.54 -16.18
N PRO A 43 4.77 -0.67 -15.26
CA PRO A 43 3.83 -0.01 -14.38
C PRO A 43 2.93 0.95 -15.15
N ILE A 44 1.66 0.97 -14.79
CA ILE A 44 0.70 1.91 -15.36
C ILE A 44 0.76 3.17 -14.49
N ALA A 45 1.13 4.27 -15.10
CA ALA A 45 1.23 5.57 -14.42
C ALA A 45 -0.07 5.89 -13.71
N ARG A 46 -0.21 6.44 -12.64
CA ARG A 46 -1.41 6.72 -11.85
C ARG A 46 -1.97 5.48 -11.12
N LEU A 47 -2.08 4.32 -11.79
CA LEU A 47 -2.55 3.09 -11.14
C LEU A 47 -1.47 2.50 -10.22
N HIS A 48 -0.20 2.61 -10.65
CA HIS A 48 0.94 2.05 -9.93
C HIS A 48 1.88 3.17 -9.45
N PRO A 49 1.50 3.95 -8.43
CA PRO A 49 2.35 5.04 -7.97
C PRO A 49 3.67 4.53 -7.41
N SER A 50 4.74 5.28 -7.68
CA SER A 50 6.06 5.01 -7.15
C SER A 50 6.24 5.77 -5.85
N LEU A 51 6.57 5.07 -4.78
CA LEU A 51 6.74 5.63 -3.45
C LEU A 51 8.17 5.40 -2.97
N LYS A 52 8.75 6.40 -2.31
CA LYS A 52 10.08 6.27 -1.74
C LYS A 52 9.94 5.88 -0.26
N ILE A 53 10.42 4.69 0.07
CA ILE A 53 10.31 4.13 1.40
C ILE A 53 11.68 3.85 1.95
N VAL A 54 12.10 4.59 2.98
CA VAL A 54 13.40 4.47 3.63
C VAL A 54 14.54 4.49 2.59
N GLY A 55 14.47 5.45 1.67
CA GLY A 55 15.51 5.64 0.64
C GLY A 55 15.40 4.72 -0.58
N GLU A 56 14.46 3.78 -0.60
CA GLU A 56 14.26 2.85 -1.70
C GLU A 56 12.92 3.11 -2.39
N ARG A 57 12.94 3.14 -3.72
CA ARG A 57 11.71 3.27 -4.49
C ARG A 57 11.01 1.94 -4.59
N ARG A 58 9.71 1.96 -4.27
CA ARG A 58 8.82 0.82 -4.44
C ARG A 58 7.59 1.25 -5.20
N ILE A 59 6.98 0.30 -5.89
CA ILE A 59 5.77 0.54 -6.68
C ILE A 59 4.60 -0.10 -5.96
N MET A 60 3.54 0.68 -5.73
CA MET A 60 2.30 0.17 -5.18
C MET A 60 1.50 -0.50 -6.28
N VAL A 61 1.32 -1.81 -6.19
CA VAL A 61 0.53 -2.57 -7.16
C VAL A 61 -0.93 -2.56 -6.71
N THR A 62 -1.60 -1.49 -7.04
CA THR A 62 -2.95 -1.17 -6.55
C THR A 62 -3.98 -2.25 -6.92
N ASN A 63 -3.85 -2.84 -8.11
CA ASN A 63 -4.78 -3.86 -8.57
C ASN A 63 -4.61 -5.21 -7.85
N GLU A 64 -3.59 -5.36 -7.04
CA GLU A 64 -3.40 -6.55 -6.20
C GLU A 64 -3.73 -6.29 -4.72
N ALA A 65 -4.37 -5.16 -4.44
CA ALA A 65 -4.78 -4.84 -3.08
C ALA A 65 -5.79 -5.85 -2.55
N GLY A 66 -5.69 -6.14 -1.27
CA GLY A 66 -6.58 -7.09 -0.61
C GLY A 66 -6.44 -7.02 0.90
N ALA A 67 -7.19 -7.87 1.58
CA ALA A 67 -7.16 -7.93 3.04
C ALA A 67 -5.97 -8.77 3.52
N ILE A 68 -5.29 -8.26 4.53
CA ILE A 68 -4.30 -9.03 5.29
C ILE A 68 -4.76 -9.11 6.74
N LEU A 69 -4.34 -10.14 7.44
CA LEU A 69 -4.61 -10.25 8.87
C LEU A 69 -3.64 -9.35 9.65
N VAL A 70 -4.15 -8.67 10.67
CA VAL A 70 -3.32 -7.87 11.56
C VAL A 70 -2.20 -8.73 12.18
N SER A 71 -2.49 -10.00 12.44
CA SER A 71 -1.50 -10.94 13.01
C SER A 71 -0.32 -11.22 12.07
N GLU A 72 -0.42 -10.90 10.79
CA GLU A 72 0.68 -11.09 9.83
C GLU A 72 1.67 -9.95 9.84
N ILE A 73 1.35 -8.83 10.47
CA ILE A 73 2.20 -7.64 10.51
C ILE A 73 3.34 -7.87 11.49
N ALA A 74 4.58 -7.77 11.01
CA ALA A 74 5.78 -7.88 11.84
C ALA A 74 6.19 -6.54 12.43
N GLU A 75 6.19 -5.47 11.60
CA GLU A 75 6.59 -4.13 12.04
C GLU A 75 6.03 -3.04 11.13
N GLU A 76 5.91 -1.82 11.67
CA GLU A 76 5.64 -0.63 10.89
C GLU A 76 6.96 0.01 10.49
N ILE A 77 7.11 0.33 9.20
CA ILE A 77 8.36 0.85 8.64
C ILE A 77 8.29 2.36 8.40
N ALA A 78 7.17 2.86 7.92
CA ALA A 78 7.02 4.25 7.49
C ALA A 78 5.55 4.64 7.44
N SER A 79 5.28 5.92 7.15
CA SER A 79 3.92 6.43 6.96
C SER A 79 3.90 7.42 5.81
N PHE A 80 2.85 7.35 4.99
CA PHE A 80 2.60 8.27 3.87
C PHE A 80 1.33 9.10 4.08
N ALA A 81 0.98 9.38 5.32
CA ALA A 81 -0.24 10.13 5.63
C ALA A 81 -0.32 11.48 4.88
N ASP A 82 0.83 12.09 4.56
CA ASP A 82 0.90 13.37 3.86
C ASP A 82 0.87 13.25 2.33
N ASP A 83 1.01 12.04 1.77
CA ASP A 83 1.08 11.78 0.34
C ASP A 83 -0.15 11.03 -0.17
N ASP A 84 -1.30 11.28 0.43
CA ASP A 84 -2.53 10.52 0.18
C ASP A 84 -3.11 10.72 -1.22
N MET A 85 -2.82 11.85 -1.88
CA MET A 85 -3.42 12.17 -3.18
C MET A 85 -3.08 11.15 -4.26
N ALA A 86 -1.81 10.79 -4.40
CA ALA A 86 -1.38 9.80 -5.40
C ALA A 86 -1.97 8.43 -5.11
N ILE A 87 -2.05 8.06 -3.84
CA ILE A 87 -2.61 6.78 -3.41
C ILE A 87 -4.12 6.74 -3.67
N ALA A 88 -4.84 7.78 -3.27
CA ALA A 88 -6.28 7.88 -3.51
C ALA A 88 -6.60 7.87 -4.99
N ASN A 89 -5.83 8.59 -5.81
CA ASN A 89 -6.02 8.63 -7.27
C ASN A 89 -5.81 7.25 -7.90
N ALA A 90 -4.89 6.45 -7.37
CA ALA A 90 -4.66 5.10 -7.88
C ALA A 90 -5.90 4.20 -7.65
N PHE A 91 -6.52 4.28 -6.48
CA PHE A 91 -7.74 3.54 -6.21
C PHE A 91 -8.93 4.07 -7.01
N ASP A 92 -9.02 5.39 -7.20
CA ASP A 92 -10.06 5.96 -8.05
C ASP A 92 -9.94 5.42 -9.49
N MET A 93 -8.75 5.34 -10.03
CA MET A 93 -8.52 4.77 -11.35
C MET A 93 -8.92 3.31 -11.42
N LEU A 94 -8.54 2.52 -10.39
CA LEU A 94 -8.87 1.09 -10.36
C LEU A 94 -10.37 0.85 -10.30
N LEU A 95 -11.10 1.64 -9.51
CA LEU A 95 -12.51 1.40 -9.23
C LEU A 95 -13.44 2.10 -10.19
N THR A 96 -13.06 3.24 -10.76
CA THR A 96 -13.94 4.05 -11.62
C THR A 96 -13.40 4.26 -13.04
N GLY A 97 -12.15 3.97 -13.29
CA GLY A 97 -11.51 4.15 -14.60
C GLY A 97 -11.02 5.58 -14.86
N TYR A 98 -10.98 6.41 -13.83
CA TYR A 98 -10.54 7.79 -13.94
C TYR A 98 -9.23 7.97 -13.19
#